data_965a76cd63e7d61a0074df3d0cd9b661
#
_entry.id   965a76cd63e7d61a0074df3d0cd9b661
#
_cell.length_a   1.000
_cell.length_b   1.000
_cell.length_c   1.000
_cell.angle_alpha   90.00
_cell.angle_beta   90.00
_cell.angle_gamma   90.00
#
_symmetry.space_group_name_H-M   'P 1'
#
loop_
_entity.id
_entity.type
_entity.pdbx_description
1 polymer ?
#
loop_
_entity_poly.entity_id
_entity_poly.type
_entity_poly.pdbx_seq_one_letter_code
_entity_poly.pdbx_strand_id
1 'polypeptide(L)'
;MGLLSNYIKAKKETPEQKMEENINMKQDILDMGVLAMGQKGTEVLVPRTKENEENKIEECVQGLLDIIDGFSTDKNDEEILVFDKEAFDSIYSDIPEEGVFTLGNDIYAEQDLLEFLDSKWNQYGSVQRRGDMEEDKNYKQVIPSMIIKQDDKYFTYTRLEGGGESRLHGKSSITIGGHANDVEDYWNFEHLMAVNAKRELEEEVYILDSNNEEIDDHLRLTKNMSVKGLIYNEKTDVDAVHVGLLTMIEIPSDWDVKVKETDVLEGKFRTVEEIKELDLENWTASALSVLQ
;
A
#
# COMPACT_ATOMS: atom_id res chain seq x y z
N MET A 1 -13.43 -11.72 18.70
CA MET A 1 -12.32 -11.36 17.80
C MET A 1 -11.30 -12.49 17.54
N GLY A 2 -11.38 -13.66 18.14
CA GLY A 2 -10.37 -14.74 17.96
C GLY A 2 -10.65 -15.76 16.83
N LEU A 3 -11.79 -15.78 16.20
CA LEU A 3 -12.17 -16.82 15.21
C LEU A 3 -11.91 -16.41 13.76
N LEU A 4 -12.02 -15.14 13.39
CA LEU A 4 -11.71 -14.66 12.04
C LEU A 4 -10.20 -14.63 11.74
N SER A 5 -9.35 -14.33 12.72
CA SER A 5 -7.88 -14.29 12.57
C SER A 5 -7.26 -15.65 12.23
N ASN A 6 -7.92 -16.76 12.56
CA ASN A 6 -7.40 -18.11 12.28
C ASN A 6 -7.79 -18.64 10.88
N TYR A 7 -8.75 -18.00 10.20
CA TYR A 7 -9.19 -18.39 8.86
C TYR A 7 -8.33 -17.81 7.73
N ILE A 8 -7.56 -16.77 7.98
CA ILE A 8 -6.74 -16.05 6.97
C ILE A 8 -5.34 -16.69 6.77
N LYS A 9 -4.99 -17.77 7.48
CA LYS A 9 -3.76 -18.52 7.20
C LYS A 9 -3.98 -19.50 6.05
N ALA A 10 -3.81 -19.03 4.82
CA ALA A 10 -3.90 -19.84 3.61
C ALA A 10 -2.93 -21.04 3.65
N LYS A 11 -3.49 -22.24 3.71
CA LYS A 11 -2.83 -23.46 3.22
C LYS A 11 -3.00 -23.55 1.71
N LYS A 12 -2.02 -24.06 0.99
CA LYS A 12 -2.17 -24.45 -0.42
C LYS A 12 -3.20 -25.58 -0.49
N GLU A 13 -4.40 -25.28 -0.89
CA GLU A 13 -5.52 -26.19 -0.94
C GLU A 13 -5.88 -26.54 -2.39
N THR A 14 -6.30 -27.80 -2.61
CA THR A 14 -6.82 -28.23 -3.90
C THR A 14 -8.18 -27.55 -4.17
N PRO A 15 -8.63 -27.43 -5.44
CA PRO A 15 -9.95 -26.86 -5.77
C PRO A 15 -11.11 -27.53 -5.02
N GLU A 16 -10.98 -28.84 -4.73
CA GLU A 16 -11.97 -29.61 -3.96
C GLU A 16 -11.97 -29.23 -2.48
N GLN A 17 -10.81 -29.02 -1.89
CA GLN A 17 -10.67 -28.56 -0.49
C GLN A 17 -11.21 -27.14 -0.31
N LYS A 18 -10.96 -26.24 -1.28
CA LYS A 18 -11.56 -24.90 -1.29
C LYS A 18 -13.09 -24.94 -1.40
N MET A 19 -13.63 -25.91 -2.13
CA MET A 19 -15.07 -26.06 -2.27
C MET A 19 -15.72 -26.60 -0.98
N GLU A 20 -15.08 -27.55 -0.27
CA GLU A 20 -15.54 -28.04 1.03
C GLU A 20 -15.44 -26.97 2.12
N GLU A 21 -14.35 -26.19 2.16
CA GLU A 21 -14.22 -25.07 3.13
C GLU A 21 -15.24 -23.97 2.87
N ASN A 22 -15.51 -23.62 1.61
CA ASN A 22 -16.55 -22.67 1.26
C ASN A 22 -17.95 -23.13 1.68
N ILE A 23 -18.22 -24.46 1.61
CA ILE A 23 -19.50 -25.04 2.08
C ILE A 23 -19.60 -24.95 3.60
N ASN A 24 -18.52 -25.27 4.32
CA ASN A 24 -18.45 -25.19 5.77
C ASN A 24 -18.53 -23.74 6.27
N MET A 25 -17.83 -22.80 5.61
CA MET A 25 -17.92 -21.37 5.92
C MET A 25 -19.33 -20.81 5.70
N LYS A 26 -20.04 -21.24 4.62
CA LYS A 26 -21.44 -20.87 4.42
C LYS A 26 -22.35 -21.39 5.54
N GLN A 27 -22.09 -22.60 6.06
CA GLN A 27 -22.87 -23.16 7.15
C GLN A 27 -22.60 -22.43 8.47
N ASP A 28 -21.33 -22.11 8.78
CA ASP A 28 -20.95 -21.35 9.97
C ASP A 28 -21.55 -19.93 9.96
N ILE A 29 -21.59 -19.28 8.78
CA ILE A 29 -22.24 -17.98 8.58
C ILE A 29 -23.75 -18.07 8.82
N LEU A 30 -24.40 -19.11 8.32
CA LEU A 30 -25.83 -19.35 8.56
C LEU A 30 -26.13 -19.56 10.04
N ASP A 31 -25.29 -20.31 10.77
CA ASP A 31 -25.45 -20.57 12.18
C ASP A 31 -25.22 -19.30 13.02
N MET A 32 -24.25 -18.44 12.63
CA MET A 32 -24.06 -17.11 13.26
C MET A 32 -25.19 -16.14 12.98
N GLY A 33 -25.77 -16.15 11.76
CA GLY A 33 -26.92 -15.33 11.40
C GLY A 33 -28.16 -15.69 12.20
N VAL A 34 -28.41 -16.97 12.44
CA VAL A 34 -29.52 -17.47 13.29
C VAL A 34 -29.33 -17.03 14.74
N LEU A 35 -28.11 -17.07 15.28
CA LEU A 35 -27.81 -16.62 16.65
C LEU A 35 -28.01 -15.10 16.82
N ALA A 36 -27.65 -14.28 15.83
CA ALA A 36 -27.84 -12.82 15.87
C ALA A 36 -29.33 -12.43 15.79
N MET A 37 -30.14 -13.17 15.06
CA MET A 37 -31.60 -12.93 14.98
C MET A 37 -32.34 -13.36 16.25
N GLY A 38 -31.90 -14.42 16.94
CA GLY A 38 -32.49 -14.89 18.21
C GLY A 38 -32.35 -13.92 19.37
N GLN A 39 -31.37 -13.04 19.36
CA GLN A 39 -31.16 -12.04 20.43
C GLN A 39 -32.08 -10.80 20.32
N LYS A 40 -32.78 -10.58 19.20
CA LYS A 40 -33.69 -9.43 19.01
C LYS A 40 -35.19 -9.74 19.10
N GLY A 41 -35.56 -10.93 19.54
CA GLY A 41 -36.92 -11.20 20.03
C GLY A 41 -38.07 -11.12 19.02
N THR A 42 -37.83 -11.39 17.72
CA THR A 42 -38.86 -11.56 16.72
C THR A 42 -38.68 -12.89 15.99
N GLU A 43 -39.37 -13.95 16.46
CA GLU A 43 -39.51 -15.19 15.71
C GLU A 43 -40.48 -14.98 14.55
N VAL A 44 -39.99 -14.95 13.33
CA VAL A 44 -40.81 -15.11 12.13
C VAL A 44 -40.62 -16.53 11.63
N LEU A 45 -41.61 -17.41 11.89
CA LEU A 45 -41.70 -18.74 11.30
C LEU A 45 -42.00 -18.61 9.79
N VAL A 46 -40.99 -18.74 8.94
CA VAL A 46 -41.17 -18.85 7.50
C VAL A 46 -41.12 -20.33 7.10
N PRO A 47 -42.07 -20.81 6.28
CA PRO A 47 -42.06 -22.20 5.80
C PRO A 47 -40.80 -22.49 4.97
N ARG A 48 -40.05 -23.53 5.33
CA ARG A 48 -38.82 -23.95 4.62
C ARG A 48 -39.20 -24.57 3.25
N THR A 49 -38.94 -23.85 2.17
CA THR A 49 -38.84 -24.43 0.82
C THR A 49 -37.39 -24.22 0.35
N LYS A 50 -36.85 -25.14 -0.49
CA LYS A 50 -35.47 -25.04 -1.00
C LYS A 50 -35.20 -23.71 -1.68
N GLU A 51 -36.16 -23.18 -2.41
CA GLU A 51 -36.07 -21.87 -3.11
C GLU A 51 -35.99 -20.69 -2.13
N ASN A 52 -36.64 -20.77 -0.97
CA ASN A 52 -36.55 -19.76 0.08
C ASN A 52 -35.22 -19.83 0.89
N GLU A 53 -34.57 -20.99 0.91
CA GLU A 53 -33.25 -21.14 1.55
C GLU A 53 -32.14 -20.57 0.67
N GLU A 54 -32.17 -20.78 -0.65
CA GLU A 54 -31.20 -20.21 -1.59
C GLU A 54 -31.30 -18.68 -1.63
N ASN A 55 -32.48 -18.09 -1.74
CA ASN A 55 -32.68 -16.64 -1.72
C ASN A 55 -32.26 -16.01 -0.39
N LYS A 56 -32.50 -16.68 0.75
CA LYS A 56 -32.01 -16.20 2.06
C LYS A 56 -30.51 -16.28 2.20
N ILE A 57 -29.87 -17.28 1.63
CA ILE A 57 -28.40 -17.39 1.60
C ILE A 57 -27.84 -16.23 0.77
N GLU A 58 -28.40 -15.93 -0.38
CA GLU A 58 -27.99 -14.79 -1.21
C GLU A 58 -28.20 -13.45 -0.48
N GLU A 59 -29.34 -13.25 0.18
CA GLU A 59 -29.60 -12.04 0.99
C GLU A 59 -28.65 -11.93 2.19
N CYS A 60 -28.32 -13.01 2.88
CA CYS A 60 -27.35 -13.02 3.97
C CYS A 60 -25.92 -12.77 3.47
N VAL A 61 -25.53 -13.37 2.36
CA VAL A 61 -24.21 -13.13 1.73
C VAL A 61 -24.12 -11.70 1.25
N GLN A 62 -25.16 -11.16 0.62
CA GLN A 62 -25.19 -9.77 0.22
C GLN A 62 -25.15 -8.82 1.43
N GLY A 63 -25.90 -9.09 2.49
CA GLY A 63 -25.85 -8.31 3.73
C GLY A 63 -24.51 -8.37 4.44
N LEU A 64 -23.75 -9.47 4.31
CA LEU A 64 -22.39 -9.58 4.81
C LEU A 64 -21.39 -8.85 3.90
N LEU A 65 -21.58 -8.91 2.59
CA LEU A 65 -20.80 -8.12 1.63
C LEU A 65 -21.04 -6.62 1.87
N ASP A 66 -22.30 -6.20 2.06
CA ASP A 66 -22.64 -4.80 2.39
C ASP A 66 -22.07 -4.37 3.76
N ILE A 67 -21.96 -5.29 4.72
CA ILE A 67 -21.27 -5.04 5.99
C ILE A 67 -19.75 -4.97 5.77
N ILE A 68 -19.17 -5.85 4.97
CA ILE A 68 -17.75 -5.85 4.61
C ILE A 68 -17.42 -4.59 3.79
N ASP A 69 -18.26 -4.21 2.84
CA ASP A 69 -18.14 -2.96 2.09
C ASP A 69 -18.39 -1.72 2.96
N GLY A 70 -19.24 -1.83 4.00
CA GLY A 70 -19.43 -0.80 5.04
C GLY A 70 -18.29 -0.74 6.07
N PHE A 71 -17.44 -1.79 6.14
CA PHE A 71 -16.14 -1.82 6.79
C PHE A 71 -14.99 -1.54 5.79
N SER A 72 -15.28 -1.40 4.49
CA SER A 72 -14.45 -0.65 3.58
C SER A 72 -14.46 0.79 4.11
N THR A 73 -13.54 1.07 4.99
CA THR A 73 -13.31 2.41 5.51
C THR A 73 -13.19 3.34 4.31
N ASP A 74 -14.06 4.34 4.26
CA ASP A 74 -13.79 5.48 3.38
C ASP A 74 -12.30 5.78 3.56
N LYS A 75 -11.52 5.87 2.47
CA LYS A 75 -10.07 6.14 2.55
C LYS A 75 -9.77 7.34 3.47
N ASN A 76 -10.73 8.24 3.64
CA ASN A 76 -10.67 9.35 4.59
C ASN A 76 -10.70 8.93 6.07
N ASP A 77 -11.18 7.74 6.42
CA ASP A 77 -11.21 7.23 7.80
C ASP A 77 -9.97 6.41 8.18
N GLU A 78 -9.06 6.21 7.23
CA GLU A 78 -7.79 5.53 7.43
C GLU A 78 -6.91 6.28 8.44
N GLU A 79 -6.30 5.56 9.39
CA GLU A 79 -5.30 6.09 10.32
C GLU A 79 -3.93 5.98 9.69
N ILE A 80 -3.30 7.12 9.45
CA ILE A 80 -2.02 7.23 8.75
C ILE A 80 -0.94 7.86 9.61
N LEU A 81 0.31 7.57 9.27
CA LEU A 81 1.47 8.18 9.92
C LEU A 81 1.74 9.57 9.34
N VAL A 82 1.96 10.53 10.23
CA VAL A 82 2.32 11.90 9.84
C VAL A 82 3.48 12.43 10.68
N PHE A 83 4.27 13.29 10.10
CA PHE A 83 5.15 14.18 10.83
C PHE A 83 4.50 15.56 11.00
N ASP A 84 4.64 16.18 12.17
CA ASP A 84 4.55 17.63 12.26
C ASP A 84 5.61 18.26 11.32
N LYS A 85 5.24 19.28 10.57
CA LYS A 85 6.11 19.93 9.59
C LYS A 85 7.41 20.46 10.22
N GLU A 86 7.38 20.86 11.49
CA GLU A 86 8.56 21.32 12.25
C GLU A 86 9.70 20.28 12.29
N ALA A 87 9.38 18.99 12.08
CA ALA A 87 10.40 17.94 11.97
C ALA A 87 11.49 18.27 10.93
N PHE A 88 11.12 18.97 9.87
CA PHE A 88 11.96 19.25 8.72
C PHE A 88 12.60 20.65 8.74
N ASP A 89 12.26 21.52 9.70
CA ASP A 89 12.75 22.89 9.75
C ASP A 89 14.29 23.00 9.72
N SER A 90 14.99 22.06 10.38
CA SER A 90 16.45 22.06 10.44
C SER A 90 17.13 21.74 9.11
N ILE A 91 16.43 21.12 8.16
CA ILE A 91 16.95 20.74 6.84
C ILE A 91 16.22 21.45 5.69
N TYR A 92 15.20 22.25 6.00
CA TYR A 92 14.31 22.83 4.98
C TYR A 92 15.06 23.65 3.91
N SER A 93 16.09 24.39 4.31
CA SER A 93 16.94 25.16 3.38
C SER A 93 17.80 24.31 2.46
N ASP A 94 18.02 23.05 2.80
CA ASP A 94 18.89 22.14 2.06
C ASP A 94 18.08 21.19 1.16
N ILE A 95 16.74 21.18 1.33
CA ILE A 95 15.83 20.41 0.48
C ILE A 95 15.79 21.03 -0.91
N PRO A 96 16.08 20.26 -1.98
CA PRO A 96 16.04 20.78 -3.34
C PRO A 96 14.59 21.11 -3.75
N GLU A 97 14.42 22.16 -4.56
CA GLU A 97 13.10 22.46 -5.14
C GLU A 97 12.59 21.32 -6.05
N GLU A 98 13.51 20.58 -6.65
CA GLU A 98 13.24 19.39 -7.48
C GLU A 98 14.27 18.32 -7.16
N GLY A 99 13.85 17.06 -7.23
CA GLY A 99 14.71 15.91 -6.98
C GLY A 99 14.51 15.30 -5.60
N VAL A 100 15.53 14.57 -5.17
CA VAL A 100 15.52 13.81 -3.93
C VAL A 100 16.52 14.42 -2.96
N PHE A 101 16.07 14.71 -1.75
CA PHE A 101 16.94 15.17 -0.67
C PHE A 101 17.69 13.98 -0.06
N THR A 102 19.00 14.14 0.15
CA THR A 102 19.85 13.20 0.88
C THR A 102 20.57 13.92 2.01
N LEU A 103 20.78 13.26 3.13
CA LEU A 103 21.55 13.81 4.23
C LEU A 103 23.04 13.45 4.04
N GLY A 104 23.82 14.37 3.47
CA GLY A 104 25.20 14.10 3.08
C GLY A 104 25.33 13.47 1.68
N ASN A 105 26.58 13.24 1.26
CA ASN A 105 26.90 12.67 -0.07
C ASN A 105 27.93 11.54 0.03
N ASP A 106 28.10 10.95 1.20
CA ASP A 106 29.07 9.90 1.45
C ASP A 106 28.37 8.51 1.66
N ILE A 107 29.17 7.51 1.98
CA ILE A 107 28.67 6.13 2.19
C ILE A 107 27.76 5.97 3.41
N TYR A 108 27.66 6.97 4.26
CA TYR A 108 26.83 6.97 5.47
C TYR A 108 25.53 7.74 5.29
N ALA A 109 25.35 8.42 4.15
CA ALA A 109 24.19 9.28 3.89
C ALA A 109 22.82 8.59 4.12
N GLU A 110 22.73 7.30 3.76
CA GLU A 110 21.53 6.49 4.02
C GLU A 110 21.29 6.29 5.51
N GLN A 111 22.32 5.88 6.25
CA GLN A 111 22.25 5.66 7.69
C GLN A 111 21.95 6.94 8.45
N ASP A 112 22.63 8.04 8.10
CA ASP A 112 22.45 9.35 8.71
C ASP A 112 21.01 9.85 8.51
N LEU A 113 20.42 9.63 7.32
CA LEU A 113 19.04 9.99 7.05
C LEU A 113 18.05 9.15 7.87
N LEU A 114 18.28 7.84 7.98
CA LEU A 114 17.43 6.95 8.79
C LEU A 114 17.49 7.30 10.28
N GLU A 115 18.67 7.59 10.82
CA GLU A 115 18.85 8.03 12.20
C GLU A 115 18.18 9.41 12.45
N PHE A 116 18.30 10.33 11.50
CA PHE A 116 17.60 11.60 11.54
C PHE A 116 16.08 11.38 11.58
N LEU A 117 15.52 10.57 10.68
CA LEU A 117 14.09 10.31 10.62
C LEU A 117 13.58 9.60 11.88
N ASP A 118 14.32 8.63 12.42
CA ASP A 118 13.96 7.96 13.66
C ASP A 118 13.91 8.94 14.84
N SER A 119 14.90 9.82 14.95
CA SER A 119 14.91 10.91 15.95
C SER A 119 13.71 11.84 15.78
N LYS A 120 13.37 12.21 14.55
CA LYS A 120 12.24 13.10 14.26
C LYS A 120 10.90 12.40 14.49
N TRP A 121 10.78 11.12 14.16
CA TRP A 121 9.58 10.33 14.43
C TRP A 121 9.26 10.30 15.93
N ASN A 122 10.25 10.03 16.76
CA ASN A 122 10.08 10.01 18.22
C ASN A 122 9.65 11.37 18.82
N GLN A 123 9.91 12.48 18.14
CA GLN A 123 9.61 13.83 18.64
C GLN A 123 8.38 14.46 17.98
N TYR A 124 8.15 14.23 16.71
CA TYR A 124 7.19 14.92 15.86
C TYR A 124 6.24 13.98 15.10
N GLY A 125 6.43 12.65 15.24
CA GLY A 125 5.57 11.65 14.62
C GLY A 125 4.26 11.47 15.37
N SER A 126 3.19 11.24 14.65
CA SER A 126 1.89 10.86 15.21
C SER A 126 1.05 10.08 14.22
N VAL A 127 -0.03 9.48 14.73
CA VAL A 127 -1.07 8.82 13.92
C VAL A 127 -2.25 9.75 13.84
N GLN A 128 -2.75 10.02 12.63
CA GLN A 128 -3.85 10.93 12.40
C GLN A 128 -4.82 10.33 11.38
N ARG A 129 -6.08 10.79 11.41
CA ARG A 129 -7.07 10.42 10.41
C ARG A 129 -6.74 11.07 9.07
N ARG A 130 -6.64 10.27 8.00
CA ARG A 130 -6.23 10.70 6.66
C ARG A 130 -7.05 11.87 6.13
N GLY A 131 -8.38 11.79 6.21
CA GLY A 131 -9.25 12.85 5.70
C GLY A 131 -9.03 14.23 6.34
N ASP A 132 -8.53 14.28 7.58
CA ASP A 132 -8.21 15.54 8.26
C ASP A 132 -6.84 16.07 7.81
N MET A 133 -5.96 15.21 7.31
CA MET A 133 -4.59 15.55 6.90
C MET A 133 -4.48 15.96 5.42
N GLU A 134 -5.48 15.69 4.59
CA GLU A 134 -5.45 16.01 3.15
C GLU A 134 -5.33 17.52 2.86
N GLU A 135 -5.74 18.37 3.81
CA GLU A 135 -5.69 19.84 3.66
C GLU A 135 -4.84 20.53 4.75
N ASP A 136 -4.37 19.80 5.77
CA ASP A 136 -3.61 20.39 6.88
C ASP A 136 -2.11 20.46 6.57
N LYS A 137 -1.66 21.61 6.08
CA LYS A 137 -0.26 21.87 5.72
C LYS A 137 0.70 21.98 6.91
N ASN A 138 0.23 21.82 8.14
CA ASN A 138 1.10 21.70 9.31
C ASN A 138 1.67 20.29 9.48
N TYR A 139 1.13 19.32 8.74
CA TYR A 139 1.57 17.93 8.78
C TYR A 139 2.08 17.47 7.42
N LYS A 140 2.91 16.42 7.46
CA LYS A 140 3.41 15.69 6.29
C LYS A 140 3.02 14.23 6.42
N GLN A 141 2.10 13.76 5.59
CA GLN A 141 1.70 12.37 5.47
C GLN A 141 2.89 11.53 4.95
N VAL A 142 3.20 10.44 5.63
CA VAL A 142 4.38 9.62 5.31
C VAL A 142 4.04 8.59 4.25
N ILE A 143 4.82 8.60 3.17
CA ILE A 143 4.66 7.68 2.03
C ILE A 143 5.93 6.85 1.85
N PRO A 144 5.96 5.55 2.17
CA PRO A 144 6.98 4.65 1.65
C PRO A 144 6.85 4.58 0.12
N SER A 145 7.89 4.98 -0.60
CA SER A 145 7.93 5.03 -2.05
C SER A 145 9.05 4.15 -2.57
N MET A 146 8.70 3.09 -3.30
CA MET A 146 9.66 2.07 -3.71
C MET A 146 9.86 2.08 -5.22
N ILE A 147 11.13 2.07 -5.64
CA ILE A 147 11.54 1.82 -7.02
C ILE A 147 11.96 0.36 -7.12
N ILE A 148 11.47 -0.37 -8.11
CA ILE A 148 11.95 -1.73 -8.41
C ILE A 148 12.89 -1.65 -9.61
N LYS A 149 14.15 -2.04 -9.39
CA LYS A 149 15.21 -2.08 -10.39
C LYS A 149 15.53 -3.51 -10.78
N GLN A 150 15.72 -3.73 -12.07
CA GLN A 150 16.19 -4.98 -12.67
C GLN A 150 17.25 -4.66 -13.72
N ASP A 151 18.49 -5.03 -13.46
CA ASP A 151 19.64 -4.66 -14.28
C ASP A 151 19.74 -3.13 -14.49
N ASP A 152 19.60 -2.65 -15.72
CA ASP A 152 19.60 -1.22 -16.13
C ASP A 152 18.19 -0.65 -16.33
N LYS A 153 17.14 -1.37 -15.89
CA LYS A 153 15.75 -1.01 -16.08
C LYS A 153 15.03 -0.84 -14.77
N TYR A 154 13.96 -0.06 -14.81
CA TYR A 154 13.11 0.26 -13.69
C TYR A 154 11.66 -0.10 -14.01
N PHE A 155 10.97 -0.74 -13.07
CA PHE A 155 9.55 -1.00 -13.23
C PHE A 155 8.80 0.32 -13.30
N THR A 156 8.01 0.47 -14.34
CA THR A 156 7.27 1.69 -14.64
C THR A 156 5.84 1.30 -14.95
N TYR A 157 4.86 1.94 -14.36
CA TYR A 157 3.47 1.76 -14.74
C TYR A 157 2.87 3.07 -15.26
N THR A 158 1.87 2.92 -16.14
CA THR A 158 1.14 4.05 -16.74
C THR A 158 -0.32 3.92 -16.36
N ARG A 159 -0.95 5.02 -15.91
CA ARG A 159 -2.37 5.05 -15.55
C ARG A 159 -3.25 5.12 -16.78
N LEU A 160 -4.16 4.18 -16.92
CA LEU A 160 -5.13 4.11 -18.01
C LEU A 160 -6.37 4.97 -17.71
N GLU A 161 -7.19 5.21 -18.72
CA GLU A 161 -8.39 6.06 -18.61
C GLU A 161 -9.48 5.51 -17.66
N GLY A 162 -9.43 4.22 -17.29
CA GLY A 162 -10.38 3.56 -16.39
C GLY A 162 -10.21 3.89 -14.90
N GLY A 163 -9.09 4.49 -14.50
CA GLY A 163 -8.78 4.79 -13.10
C GLY A 163 -9.62 5.95 -12.52
N GLY A 164 -9.85 5.92 -11.19
CA GLY A 164 -10.67 6.94 -10.51
C GLY A 164 -10.10 8.35 -10.53
N GLU A 165 -8.78 8.52 -10.65
CA GLU A 165 -8.10 9.81 -10.60
C GLU A 165 -7.78 10.35 -11.99
N SER A 166 -8.77 10.97 -12.63
CA SER A 166 -8.71 11.41 -14.03
C SER A 166 -7.55 12.36 -14.38
N ARG A 167 -7.08 13.17 -13.41
CA ARG A 167 -5.92 14.09 -13.60
C ARG A 167 -4.58 13.35 -13.78
N LEU A 168 -4.50 12.07 -13.45
CA LEU A 168 -3.33 11.23 -13.62
C LEU A 168 -3.41 10.31 -14.83
N HIS A 169 -4.52 10.32 -15.59
CA HIS A 169 -4.65 9.49 -16.78
C HIS A 169 -3.54 9.78 -17.79
N GLY A 170 -2.93 8.74 -18.31
CA GLY A 170 -1.80 8.80 -19.25
C GLY A 170 -0.45 9.08 -18.59
N LYS A 171 -0.42 9.47 -17.31
CA LYS A 171 0.84 9.69 -16.58
C LYS A 171 1.47 8.37 -16.15
N SER A 172 2.80 8.39 -16.07
CA SER A 172 3.60 7.25 -15.69
C SER A 172 4.32 7.48 -14.35
N SER A 173 4.40 6.41 -13.56
CA SER A 173 5.14 6.38 -12.31
C SER A 173 6.16 5.25 -12.29
N ILE A 174 7.28 5.48 -11.57
CA ILE A 174 8.27 4.46 -11.23
C ILE A 174 8.24 4.11 -9.74
N THR A 175 7.45 4.84 -8.96
CA THR A 175 7.34 4.62 -7.52
C THR A 175 6.06 3.87 -7.19
N ILE A 176 6.18 2.78 -6.44
CA ILE A 176 5.09 2.02 -5.85
C ILE A 176 5.00 2.44 -4.39
N GLY A 177 3.79 2.66 -3.88
CA GLY A 177 3.59 3.03 -2.48
C GLY A 177 2.31 3.80 -2.23
N GLY A 178 1.97 3.94 -0.97
CA GLY A 178 0.79 4.64 -0.47
C GLY A 178 1.04 5.16 0.95
N HIS A 179 -0.02 5.47 1.67
CA HIS A 179 0.09 6.03 3.02
C HIS A 179 0.61 4.98 4.02
N ALA A 180 1.61 5.38 4.83
CA ALA A 180 2.05 4.53 5.92
C ALA A 180 1.00 4.52 7.03
N ASN A 181 0.64 3.31 7.50
CA ASN A 181 -0.30 3.09 8.59
C ASN A 181 0.43 2.72 9.88
N ASP A 182 -0.26 2.85 11.01
CA ASP A 182 0.26 2.39 12.29
C ASP A 182 0.48 0.87 12.31
N VAL A 183 1.54 0.46 12.98
CA VAL A 183 1.93 -0.95 13.11
C VAL A 183 2.21 -1.23 14.59
N GLU A 184 1.58 -2.26 15.15
CA GLU A 184 1.65 -2.54 16.60
C GLU A 184 3.09 -2.84 17.09
N ASP A 185 3.91 -3.55 16.31
CA ASP A 185 5.21 -4.06 16.74
C ASP A 185 6.35 -3.57 15.84
N TYR A 186 6.82 -2.33 16.03
CA TYR A 186 8.04 -1.85 15.39
C TYR A 186 9.08 -1.39 16.44
N TRP A 187 10.36 -1.44 16.10
CA TRP A 187 11.45 -1.06 17.02
C TRP A 187 12.14 0.27 16.66
N ASN A 188 12.01 0.74 15.42
CA ASN A 188 12.48 2.03 14.94
C ASN A 188 11.72 2.45 13.67
N PHE A 189 11.97 3.68 13.21
CA PHE A 189 11.30 4.21 12.02
C PHE A 189 11.60 3.43 10.73
N GLU A 190 12.82 2.92 10.56
CA GLU A 190 13.20 2.07 9.43
C GLU A 190 12.33 0.81 9.35
N HIS A 191 12.16 0.12 10.48
CA HIS A 191 11.31 -1.07 10.53
C HIS A 191 9.84 -0.74 10.25
N LEU A 192 9.33 0.35 10.81
CA LEU A 192 7.98 0.85 10.55
C LEU A 192 7.76 1.09 9.05
N MET A 193 8.72 1.72 8.37
CA MET A 193 8.68 1.93 6.92
C MET A 193 8.80 0.63 6.13
N ALA A 194 9.65 -0.29 6.54
CA ALA A 194 9.81 -1.58 5.87
C ALA A 194 8.53 -2.44 5.91
N VAL A 195 7.80 -2.42 7.03
CA VAL A 195 6.51 -3.12 7.16
C VAL A 195 5.45 -2.48 6.24
N ASN A 196 5.37 -1.15 6.21
CA ASN A 196 4.45 -0.46 5.32
C ASN A 196 4.81 -0.64 3.84
N ALA A 197 6.10 -0.57 3.50
CA ALA A 197 6.59 -0.85 2.14
C ALA A 197 6.21 -2.28 1.68
N LYS A 198 6.33 -3.27 2.57
CA LYS A 198 5.90 -4.63 2.29
C LYS A 198 4.40 -4.69 1.97
N ARG A 199 3.56 -4.03 2.78
CA ARG A 199 2.10 -4.00 2.58
C ARG A 199 1.76 -3.40 1.21
N GLU A 200 2.33 -2.25 0.86
CA GLU A 200 2.11 -1.58 -0.43
C GLU A 200 2.56 -2.45 -1.62
N LEU A 201 3.71 -3.14 -1.52
CA LEU A 201 4.12 -4.10 -2.56
C LEU A 201 3.10 -5.24 -2.71
N GLU A 202 2.58 -5.76 -1.59
CA GLU A 202 1.56 -6.81 -1.60
C GLU A 202 0.20 -6.32 -2.13
N GLU A 203 -0.12 -5.05 -2.03
CA GLU A 203 -1.36 -4.47 -2.54
C GLU A 203 -1.29 -4.13 -4.03
N GLU A 204 -0.16 -3.60 -4.51
CA GLU A 204 -0.04 -2.97 -5.83
C GLU A 204 0.50 -3.90 -6.93
N VAL A 205 1.40 -4.83 -6.58
CA VAL A 205 2.10 -5.63 -7.59
C VAL A 205 2.22 -7.11 -7.25
N TYR A 206 2.31 -7.94 -8.29
CA TYR A 206 2.84 -9.30 -8.21
C TYR A 206 4.33 -9.26 -8.53
N ILE A 207 5.17 -9.81 -7.68
CA ILE A 207 6.59 -10.07 -7.96
C ILE A 207 6.73 -11.57 -8.19
N LEU A 208 7.17 -11.97 -9.36
CA LEU A 208 7.21 -13.36 -9.83
C LEU A 208 8.66 -13.81 -9.97
N ASP A 209 8.94 -15.02 -9.50
CA ASP A 209 10.25 -15.65 -9.67
C ASP A 209 10.46 -16.19 -11.11
N SER A 210 11.63 -16.80 -11.35
CA SER A 210 12.00 -17.44 -12.63
C SER A 210 11.06 -18.58 -13.07
N ASN A 211 10.24 -19.13 -12.16
CA ASN A 211 9.23 -20.13 -12.45
C ASN A 211 7.86 -19.54 -12.69
N ASN A 212 7.75 -18.19 -12.66
CA ASN A 212 6.49 -17.44 -12.70
C ASN A 212 5.59 -17.73 -11.48
N GLU A 213 6.20 -18.09 -10.34
CA GLU A 213 5.53 -18.20 -9.04
C GLU A 213 5.66 -16.91 -8.26
N GLU A 214 4.56 -16.50 -7.57
CA GLU A 214 4.54 -15.28 -6.76
C GLU A 214 5.48 -15.41 -5.56
N ILE A 215 6.25 -14.36 -5.30
CA ILE A 215 7.13 -14.25 -4.14
C ILE A 215 6.30 -13.75 -2.95
N ASP A 216 5.86 -14.66 -2.09
CA ASP A 216 5.09 -14.33 -0.88
C ASP A 216 5.94 -13.70 0.24
N ASP A 217 7.27 -13.88 0.22
CA ASP A 217 8.19 -13.34 1.24
C ASP A 217 8.71 -11.95 0.86
N HIS A 218 7.81 -10.97 0.82
CA HIS A 218 8.16 -9.57 0.57
C HIS A 218 9.02 -8.96 1.68
N LEU A 219 9.02 -9.51 2.90
CA LEU A 219 9.98 -9.15 3.95
C LEU A 219 11.43 -9.39 3.52
N ARG A 220 11.69 -10.40 2.70
CA ARG A 220 13.02 -10.65 2.14
C ARG A 220 13.43 -9.57 1.14
N LEU A 221 12.45 -9.05 0.38
CA LEU A 221 12.68 -7.94 -0.57
C LEU A 221 12.97 -6.64 0.18
N THR A 222 12.16 -6.32 1.19
CA THR A 222 12.33 -5.08 1.97
C THR A 222 13.62 -5.03 2.79
N LYS A 223 14.19 -6.19 3.18
CA LYS A 223 15.52 -6.26 3.81
C LYS A 223 16.68 -5.85 2.90
N ASN A 224 16.47 -5.86 1.59
CA ASN A 224 17.46 -5.47 0.59
C ASN A 224 17.11 -4.09 -0.04
N MET A 225 16.23 -3.33 0.58
CA MET A 225 15.96 -1.96 0.18
C MET A 225 17.15 -1.07 0.52
N SER A 226 17.54 -0.23 -0.42
CA SER A 226 18.47 0.89 -0.19
C SER A 226 17.68 2.19 -0.18
N VAL A 227 17.91 3.02 0.83
CA VAL A 227 17.28 4.34 0.92
C VAL A 227 17.97 5.29 -0.07
N LYS A 228 17.18 5.98 -0.87
CA LYS A 228 17.68 6.95 -1.87
C LYS A 228 17.50 8.38 -1.42
N GLY A 229 16.65 8.64 -0.44
CA GLY A 229 16.44 9.96 0.13
C GLY A 229 14.96 10.27 0.38
N LEU A 230 14.66 11.56 0.53
CA LEU A 230 13.29 12.05 0.70
C LEU A 230 12.83 12.78 -0.55
N ILE A 231 11.60 12.51 -0.95
CA ILE A 231 10.83 13.38 -1.83
C ILE A 231 10.03 14.32 -0.94
N TYR A 232 10.38 15.59 -0.99
CA TYR A 232 9.76 16.64 -0.21
C TYR A 232 9.68 17.89 -1.07
N ASN A 233 8.49 18.34 -1.40
CA ASN A 233 8.29 19.65 -2.04
C ASN A 233 6.94 20.23 -1.64
N GLU A 234 6.64 21.45 -2.07
CA GLU A 234 5.41 22.16 -1.75
C GLU A 234 4.80 22.83 -3.00
N LYS A 235 5.08 22.26 -4.20
CA LYS A 235 4.67 22.86 -5.48
C LYS A 235 3.17 22.74 -5.73
N THR A 236 2.55 21.65 -5.27
CA THR A 236 1.11 21.42 -5.37
C THR A 236 0.50 21.24 -3.98
N ASP A 237 -0.82 21.37 -3.88
CA ASP A 237 -1.49 21.14 -2.59
C ASP A 237 -1.30 19.70 -2.10
N VAL A 238 -1.21 18.71 -3.00
CA VAL A 238 -0.89 17.32 -2.65
C VAL A 238 0.55 17.22 -2.13
N ASP A 239 1.52 17.78 -2.83
CA ASP A 239 2.92 17.73 -2.40
C ASP A 239 3.11 18.45 -1.04
N ALA A 240 2.35 19.49 -0.79
CA ALA A 240 2.46 20.31 0.44
C ALA A 240 2.12 19.53 1.71
N VAL A 241 1.35 18.45 1.62
CA VAL A 241 0.92 17.62 2.77
C VAL A 241 1.57 16.23 2.80
N HIS A 242 2.50 15.92 1.89
CA HIS A 242 3.15 14.61 1.82
C HIS A 242 4.66 14.69 1.94
N VAL A 243 5.28 13.63 2.43
CA VAL A 243 6.73 13.37 2.39
C VAL A 243 6.96 11.91 2.01
N GLY A 244 7.75 11.65 0.97
CA GLY A 244 8.09 10.31 0.52
C GLY A 244 9.46 9.86 1.01
N LEU A 245 9.54 8.68 1.65
CA LEU A 245 10.81 7.98 1.83
C LEU A 245 11.07 7.14 0.59
N LEU A 246 11.97 7.61 -0.28
CA LEU A 246 12.32 6.93 -1.51
C LEU A 246 13.32 5.82 -1.25
N THR A 247 12.95 4.62 -1.63
CA THR A 247 13.78 3.42 -1.52
C THR A 247 13.90 2.72 -2.87
N MET A 248 14.91 1.86 -3.02
CA MET A 248 15.10 1.05 -4.22
C MET A 248 15.31 -0.41 -3.85
N ILE A 249 14.62 -1.29 -4.55
CA ILE A 249 14.72 -2.73 -4.44
C ILE A 249 15.32 -3.27 -5.73
N GLU A 250 16.44 -3.98 -5.67
CA GLU A 250 16.99 -4.68 -6.83
C GLU A 250 16.49 -6.12 -6.84
N ILE A 251 15.93 -6.55 -7.98
CA ILE A 251 15.46 -7.92 -8.20
C ILE A 251 16.30 -8.64 -9.25
N PRO A 252 16.38 -9.98 -9.21
CA PRO A 252 17.05 -10.77 -10.24
C PRO A 252 16.52 -10.53 -11.64
N SER A 253 17.40 -10.64 -12.67
CA SER A 253 17.05 -10.41 -14.07
C SER A 253 16.09 -11.45 -14.67
N ASP A 254 15.91 -12.58 -14.02
CA ASP A 254 14.98 -13.64 -14.39
C ASP A 254 13.62 -13.57 -13.65
N TRP A 255 13.41 -12.51 -12.85
CA TRP A 255 12.13 -12.24 -12.19
C TRP A 255 11.27 -11.29 -13.02
N ASP A 256 9.97 -11.22 -12.74
CA ASP A 256 9.04 -10.31 -13.40
C ASP A 256 8.19 -9.56 -12.36
N VAL A 257 7.66 -8.40 -12.76
CA VAL A 257 6.74 -7.59 -11.94
C VAL A 257 5.52 -7.24 -12.76
N LYS A 258 4.33 -7.44 -12.18
CA LYS A 258 3.04 -7.12 -12.80
C LYS A 258 2.20 -6.29 -11.85
N VAL A 259 1.53 -5.28 -12.36
CA VAL A 259 0.51 -4.53 -11.61
C VAL A 259 -0.68 -5.45 -11.29
N LYS A 260 -1.31 -5.27 -10.14
CA LYS A 260 -2.53 -6.03 -9.76
C LYS A 260 -3.77 -5.46 -10.45
N GLU A 261 -3.88 -4.16 -10.57
CA GLU A 261 -5.02 -3.47 -11.18
C GLU A 261 -4.87 -3.31 -12.69
N THR A 262 -4.86 -4.41 -13.44
CA THR A 262 -4.60 -4.41 -14.90
C THR A 262 -5.64 -3.67 -15.75
N ASP A 263 -6.83 -3.41 -15.21
CA ASP A 263 -7.89 -2.66 -15.90
C ASP A 263 -7.60 -1.15 -15.94
N VAL A 264 -6.77 -0.67 -15.02
CA VAL A 264 -6.48 0.76 -14.83
C VAL A 264 -4.99 1.11 -14.88
N LEU A 265 -4.10 0.11 -14.88
CA LEU A 265 -2.64 0.26 -14.92
C LEU A 265 -2.01 -0.66 -15.97
N GLU A 266 -0.96 -0.16 -16.64
CA GLU A 266 -0.08 -0.96 -17.49
C GLU A 266 1.36 -0.83 -17.00
N GLY A 267 1.96 -1.97 -16.56
CA GLY A 267 3.31 -2.02 -16.00
C GLY A 267 4.31 -2.71 -16.92
N LYS A 268 5.54 -2.18 -17.00
CA LYS A 268 6.70 -2.84 -17.65
C LYS A 268 8.03 -2.24 -17.20
N PHE A 269 9.10 -3.00 -17.39
CA PHE A 269 10.46 -2.50 -17.19
C PHE A 269 10.92 -1.60 -18.35
N ARG A 270 11.53 -0.44 -18.02
CA ARG A 270 12.03 0.56 -18.96
C ARG A 270 13.41 1.07 -18.55
N THR A 271 14.24 1.44 -19.51
CA THR A 271 15.49 2.19 -19.25
C THR A 271 15.18 3.64 -18.85
N VAL A 272 16.17 4.32 -18.28
CA VAL A 272 16.03 5.75 -17.92
C VAL A 272 15.69 6.62 -19.15
N GLU A 273 16.26 6.31 -20.30
CA GLU A 273 15.99 7.03 -21.55
C GLU A 273 14.53 6.87 -21.98
N GLU A 274 13.99 5.65 -21.90
CA GLU A 274 12.58 5.37 -22.21
C GLU A 274 11.64 6.05 -21.21
N ILE A 275 12.02 6.11 -19.93
CA ILE A 275 11.21 6.77 -18.88
C ILE A 275 11.13 8.28 -19.14
N LYS A 276 12.22 8.92 -19.54
CA LYS A 276 12.27 10.37 -19.81
C LYS A 276 11.36 10.82 -20.96
N GLU A 277 10.95 9.91 -21.83
CA GLU A 277 10.04 10.19 -22.95
C GLU A 277 8.55 10.11 -22.54
N LEU A 278 8.24 9.71 -21.30
CA LEU A 278 6.88 9.56 -20.82
C LEU A 278 6.36 10.87 -20.16
N ASP A 279 5.04 10.99 -20.07
CA ASP A 279 4.41 12.01 -19.21
C ASP A 279 4.45 11.52 -17.76
N LEU A 280 5.31 12.11 -16.95
CA LEU A 280 5.64 11.61 -15.62
C LEU A 280 4.78 12.27 -14.54
N GLU A 281 4.47 11.50 -13.49
CA GLU A 281 4.00 12.04 -12.23
C GLU A 281 5.12 12.85 -11.54
N ASN A 282 4.75 13.86 -10.72
CA ASN A 282 5.70 14.76 -10.09
C ASN A 282 6.79 14.04 -9.27
N TRP A 283 6.41 13.03 -8.50
CA TRP A 283 7.35 12.28 -7.68
C TRP A 283 8.28 11.41 -8.51
N THR A 284 7.80 10.86 -9.61
CA THR A 284 8.65 10.16 -10.58
C THR A 284 9.67 11.11 -11.20
N ALA A 285 9.24 12.31 -11.59
CA ALA A 285 10.16 13.33 -12.13
C ALA A 285 11.26 13.68 -11.12
N SER A 286 10.92 13.84 -9.83
CA SER A 286 11.89 14.04 -8.74
C SER A 286 12.83 12.84 -8.59
N ALA A 287 12.29 11.62 -8.61
CA ALA A 287 13.05 10.39 -8.45
C ALA A 287 14.03 10.09 -9.60
N LEU A 288 13.87 10.70 -10.79
CA LEU A 288 14.83 10.55 -11.89
C LEU A 288 16.26 10.92 -11.50
N SER A 289 16.44 11.81 -10.51
CA SER A 289 17.75 12.26 -10.03
C SER A 289 18.59 11.13 -9.40
N VAL A 290 17.97 10.04 -8.95
CA VAL A 290 18.64 8.90 -8.30
C VAL A 290 18.73 7.66 -9.20
N LEU A 291 18.19 7.71 -10.43
CA LEU A 291 18.31 6.62 -11.40
C LEU A 291 19.68 6.69 -12.10
N GLN A 292 20.43 5.62 -12.04
CA GLN A 292 21.77 5.49 -12.67
C GLN A 292 21.89 4.11 -13.33
#